data_965d81469937376d7ff0dcad13af5e0d
#
_entry.id   965d81469937376d7ff0dcad13af5e0d
#
_cell.length_a   1.000
_cell.length_b   1.000
_cell.length_c   1.000
_cell.angle_alpha   90.00
_cell.angle_beta   90.00
_cell.angle_gamma   90.00
#
_symmetry.space_group_name_H-M   'P 1'
#
loop_
_entity.id
_entity.type
_entity.pdbx_description
1 polymer ?
#
loop_
_entity_poly.entity_id
_entity_poly.type
_entity_poly.pdbx_seq_one_letter_code
_entity_poly.pdbx_strand_id
1 'polypeptide(L)'
;MFTNSSKPKSMQHAVTCLWLSTGLAAAMTVLYVVGVIATDSVVLTAVTGVITVAILALVAAKVSSARGWARWLFLVLYVLGSFISVLGVLLAPQVFFALPALSQGSTVLQFLLQTVALVLMFTKASRDWFKTRAVPEASAL
;
A
#
# COMPACT_ATOMS: atom_id res chain seq x y z
N MET A 1 10.74 -32.52 -12.10
CA MET A 1 9.85 -31.70 -12.89
C MET A 1 9.74 -30.33 -12.18
N PHE A 2 10.51 -29.35 -12.64
CA PHE A 2 10.42 -28.01 -12.07
C PHE A 2 9.13 -27.38 -12.58
N THR A 3 8.07 -27.41 -11.78
CA THR A 3 6.87 -26.62 -12.04
C THR A 3 7.27 -25.15 -11.93
N ASN A 4 7.38 -24.52 -13.08
CA ASN A 4 7.51 -23.09 -13.21
C ASN A 4 6.22 -22.49 -12.62
N SER A 5 6.15 -22.34 -11.29
CA SER A 5 4.98 -21.78 -10.62
C SER A 5 4.94 -20.31 -10.95
N SER A 6 4.36 -20.01 -12.10
CA SER A 6 4.08 -18.65 -12.53
C SER A 6 3.28 -17.96 -11.44
N LYS A 7 3.63 -16.71 -11.16
CA LYS A 7 2.97 -15.88 -10.18
C LYS A 7 1.45 -15.88 -10.43
N PRO A 8 0.60 -16.27 -9.46
CA PRO A 8 -0.84 -16.34 -9.69
C PRO A 8 -1.41 -14.99 -10.07
N LYS A 9 -2.45 -14.98 -10.91
CA LYS A 9 -3.08 -13.74 -11.40
C LYS A 9 -3.52 -12.81 -10.26
N SER A 10 -4.07 -13.38 -9.18
CA SER A 10 -4.45 -12.62 -7.98
C SER A 10 -3.27 -11.86 -7.38
N MET A 11 -2.09 -12.47 -7.37
CA MET A 11 -0.89 -11.85 -6.85
C MET A 11 -0.32 -10.79 -7.79
N GLN A 12 -0.45 -10.98 -9.11
CA GLN A 12 -0.08 -9.96 -10.09
C GLN A 12 -0.94 -8.71 -9.92
N HIS A 13 -2.26 -8.88 -9.81
CA HIS A 13 -3.19 -7.77 -9.58
C HIS A 13 -2.94 -7.08 -8.23
N ALA A 14 -2.66 -7.84 -7.16
CA ALA A 14 -2.32 -7.27 -5.86
C ALA A 14 -1.09 -6.36 -5.94
N VAL A 15 -0.02 -6.83 -6.58
CA VAL A 15 1.21 -6.04 -6.76
C VAL A 15 0.96 -4.81 -7.63
N THR A 16 0.16 -4.95 -8.70
CA THR A 16 -0.23 -3.80 -9.55
C THR A 16 -1.00 -2.75 -8.74
N CYS A 17 -1.96 -3.16 -7.92
CA CYS A 17 -2.70 -2.23 -7.04
C CYS A 17 -1.77 -1.52 -6.04
N LEU A 18 -0.78 -2.22 -5.48
CA LEU A 18 0.22 -1.61 -4.60
C LEU A 18 1.08 -0.57 -5.32
N TRP A 19 1.55 -0.86 -6.53
CA TRP A 19 2.33 0.09 -7.32
C TRP A 19 1.49 1.29 -7.76
N LEU A 20 0.21 1.09 -8.12
CA LEU A 20 -0.72 2.19 -8.41
C LEU A 20 -0.95 3.06 -7.17
N SER A 21 -1.13 2.45 -6.00
CA SER A 21 -1.26 3.19 -4.73
C SER A 21 0.01 3.98 -4.40
N THR A 22 1.19 3.39 -4.63
CA THR A 22 2.48 4.07 -4.45
C THR A 22 2.64 5.25 -5.41
N GLY A 23 2.29 5.06 -6.67
CA GLY A 23 2.32 6.13 -7.69
C GLY A 23 1.36 7.27 -7.37
N LEU A 24 0.15 6.94 -6.90
CA LEU A 24 -0.83 7.93 -6.47
C LEU A 24 -0.33 8.73 -5.26
N ALA A 25 0.26 8.07 -4.26
CA ALA A 25 0.84 8.73 -3.10
C ALA A 25 2.00 9.66 -3.49
N ALA A 26 2.86 9.22 -4.41
CA ALA A 26 3.96 10.03 -4.93
C ALA A 26 3.45 11.27 -5.70
N ALA A 27 2.46 11.08 -6.58
CA ALA A 27 1.85 12.18 -7.34
C ALA A 27 1.21 13.22 -6.41
N MET A 28 0.44 12.77 -5.40
CA MET A 28 -0.15 13.68 -4.42
C MET A 28 0.90 14.42 -3.61
N THR A 29 1.97 13.75 -3.18
CA THR A 29 3.09 14.39 -2.47
C THR A 29 3.72 15.49 -3.32
N VAL A 30 3.95 15.22 -4.61
CA VAL A 30 4.49 16.24 -5.54
C VAL A 30 3.53 17.43 -5.66
N LEU A 31 2.23 17.21 -5.83
CA LEU A 31 1.24 18.29 -5.96
C LEU A 31 1.18 19.19 -4.71
N TYR A 32 1.35 18.61 -3.53
CA TYR A 32 1.48 19.40 -2.29
C TYR A 32 2.79 20.19 -2.25
N VAL A 33 3.91 19.57 -2.60
CA VAL A 33 5.24 20.20 -2.54
C VAL A 33 5.37 21.35 -3.54
N VAL A 34 4.83 21.19 -4.75
CA VAL A 34 4.87 22.27 -5.78
C VAL A 34 3.79 23.33 -5.56
N GLY A 35 2.99 23.22 -4.50
CA GLY A 35 2.00 24.25 -4.13
C GLY A 35 0.71 24.24 -4.95
N VAL A 36 0.46 23.20 -5.75
CA VAL A 36 -0.81 23.01 -6.46
C VAL A 36 -1.96 22.77 -5.46
N ILE A 37 -1.66 22.06 -4.39
CA ILE A 37 -2.60 21.84 -3.27
C ILE A 37 -2.04 22.55 -2.04
N ALA A 38 -2.86 23.43 -1.45
CA ALA A 38 -2.46 24.18 -0.26
C ALA A 38 -2.29 23.23 0.96
N THR A 39 -1.29 23.51 1.77
CA THR A 39 -1.01 22.81 3.02
C THR A 39 -0.41 23.78 4.03
N ASP A 40 -0.69 23.57 5.31
CA ASP A 40 -0.18 24.42 6.40
C ASP A 40 1.33 24.31 6.58
N SER A 41 1.91 23.14 6.24
CA SER A 41 3.35 22.91 6.29
C SER A 41 3.82 22.03 5.15
N VAL A 42 4.45 22.65 4.15
CA VAL A 42 5.04 21.96 3.00
C VAL A 42 6.13 20.97 3.44
N VAL A 43 6.97 21.35 4.41
CA VAL A 43 8.05 20.49 4.91
C VAL A 43 7.51 19.24 5.58
N LEU A 44 6.53 19.37 6.46
CA LEU A 44 5.92 18.24 7.14
C LEU A 44 5.22 17.31 6.14
N THR A 45 4.48 17.88 5.20
CA THR A 45 3.80 17.12 4.15
C THR A 45 4.78 16.41 3.23
N ALA A 46 5.88 17.05 2.85
CA ALA A 46 6.93 16.43 2.04
C ALA A 46 7.59 15.25 2.79
N VAL A 47 7.96 15.43 4.05
CA VAL A 47 8.61 14.40 4.85
C VAL A 47 7.67 13.19 5.03
N THR A 48 6.43 13.42 5.46
CA THR A 48 5.45 12.34 5.65
C THR A 48 5.10 11.65 4.33
N GLY A 49 4.97 12.40 3.24
CA GLY A 49 4.71 11.87 1.92
C GLY A 49 5.86 10.97 1.42
N VAL A 50 7.10 11.42 1.54
CA VAL A 50 8.29 10.63 1.15
C VAL A 50 8.38 9.34 1.98
N ILE A 51 8.17 9.41 3.29
CA ILE A 51 8.17 8.23 4.16
C ILE A 51 7.07 7.26 3.74
N THR A 52 5.85 7.74 3.47
CA THR A 52 4.74 6.91 3.03
C THR A 52 5.03 6.22 1.70
N VAL A 53 5.54 6.95 0.72
CA VAL A 53 5.93 6.40 -0.59
C VAL A 53 7.02 5.35 -0.44
N ALA A 54 8.04 5.61 0.38
CA ALA A 54 9.15 4.68 0.63
C ALA A 54 8.64 3.38 1.28
N ILE A 55 7.77 3.45 2.28
CA ILE A 55 7.17 2.28 2.93
C ILE A 55 6.33 1.48 1.94
N LEU A 56 5.44 2.13 1.17
CA LEU A 56 4.61 1.46 0.17
C LEU A 56 5.44 0.79 -0.92
N ALA A 57 6.47 1.46 -1.44
CA ALA A 57 7.38 0.90 -2.44
C ALA A 57 8.16 -0.31 -1.90
N LEU A 58 8.65 -0.22 -0.67
CA LEU A 58 9.35 -1.32 0.00
C LEU A 58 8.42 -2.54 0.17
N VAL A 59 7.20 -2.31 0.64
CA VAL A 59 6.20 -3.38 0.80
C VAL A 59 5.86 -3.99 -0.55
N ALA A 60 5.60 -3.19 -1.59
CA ALA A 60 5.30 -3.67 -2.94
C ALA A 60 6.45 -4.53 -3.49
N ALA A 61 7.71 -4.10 -3.32
CA ALA A 61 8.89 -4.84 -3.74
C ALA A 61 9.05 -6.16 -2.97
N LYS A 62 8.87 -6.17 -1.64
CA LYS A 62 8.99 -7.39 -0.82
C LYS A 62 7.85 -8.37 -1.05
N VAL A 63 6.64 -7.89 -1.26
CA VAL A 63 5.49 -8.72 -1.65
C VAL A 63 5.73 -9.33 -3.03
N SER A 64 6.25 -8.57 -3.99
CA SER A 64 6.56 -9.08 -5.32
C SER A 64 7.66 -10.15 -5.32
N SER A 65 8.56 -10.12 -4.33
CA SER A 65 9.63 -11.10 -4.10
C SER A 65 9.19 -12.33 -3.30
N ALA A 66 7.88 -12.54 -3.11
CA ALA A 66 7.31 -13.70 -2.39
C ALA A 66 7.71 -13.81 -0.91
N ARG A 67 8.14 -12.75 -0.27
CA ARG A 67 8.45 -12.78 1.16
C ARG A 67 7.17 -12.80 1.99
N GLY A 68 6.88 -13.93 2.64
CA GLY A 68 5.64 -14.17 3.38
C GLY A 68 5.36 -13.17 4.51
N TRP A 69 6.42 -12.65 5.16
CA TRP A 69 6.28 -11.66 6.22
C TRP A 69 5.77 -10.29 5.71
N ALA A 70 6.06 -9.95 4.45
CA ALA A 70 5.69 -8.66 3.88
C ALA A 70 4.18 -8.47 3.78
N ARG A 71 3.40 -9.53 3.56
CA ARG A 71 1.93 -9.48 3.55
C ARG A 71 1.37 -9.17 4.95
N TRP A 72 1.98 -9.74 6.00
CA TRP A 72 1.59 -9.48 7.38
C TRP A 72 1.95 -8.07 7.81
N LEU A 73 3.14 -7.60 7.42
CA LEU A 73 3.55 -6.22 7.63
C LEU A 73 2.58 -5.26 6.95
N PHE A 74 2.21 -5.53 5.69
CA PHE A 74 1.24 -4.70 4.98
C PHE A 74 -0.13 -4.71 5.67
N LEU A 75 -0.61 -5.87 6.13
CA LEU A 75 -1.85 -5.97 6.89
C LEU A 75 -1.82 -5.08 8.14
N VAL A 76 -0.76 -5.17 8.94
CA VAL A 76 -0.62 -4.38 10.17
C VAL A 76 -0.59 -2.88 9.85
N LEU A 77 0.21 -2.47 8.86
CA LEU A 77 0.31 -1.07 8.44
C LEU A 77 -1.04 -0.55 7.89
N TYR A 78 -1.74 -1.38 7.10
CA TYR A 78 -3.05 -1.03 6.57
C TYR A 78 -4.10 -0.86 7.68
N VAL A 79 -4.17 -1.81 8.61
CA VAL A 79 -5.12 -1.74 9.74
C VAL A 79 -4.84 -0.52 10.62
N LEU A 80 -3.57 -0.29 10.98
CA LEU A 80 -3.17 0.88 11.77
C LEU A 80 -3.48 2.19 11.04
N GLY A 81 -3.09 2.31 9.78
CA GLY A 81 -3.32 3.50 8.97
C GLY A 81 -4.81 3.77 8.77
N SER A 82 -5.61 2.72 8.49
CA SER A 82 -7.05 2.83 8.35
C SER A 82 -7.72 3.25 9.65
N PHE A 83 -7.30 2.67 10.78
CA PHE A 83 -7.83 3.02 12.09
C PHE A 83 -7.56 4.49 12.43
N ILE A 84 -6.32 4.95 12.24
CA ILE A 84 -5.95 6.35 12.48
C ILE A 84 -6.74 7.28 11.56
N SER A 85 -6.90 6.92 10.27
CA SER A 85 -7.63 7.74 9.31
C SER A 85 -9.12 7.84 9.64
N VAL A 86 -9.76 6.71 9.97
CA VAL A 86 -11.17 6.69 10.38
C VAL A 86 -11.37 7.46 11.66
N LEU A 87 -10.50 7.27 12.66
CA LEU A 87 -10.56 8.01 13.91
C LEU A 87 -10.40 9.52 13.68
N GLY A 88 -9.47 9.92 12.81
CA GLY A 88 -9.29 11.33 12.41
C GLY A 88 -10.54 11.94 11.81
N VAL A 89 -11.21 11.23 10.89
CA VAL A 89 -12.49 11.70 10.30
C VAL A 89 -13.61 11.76 11.34
N LEU A 90 -13.68 10.81 12.27
CA LEU A 90 -14.71 10.81 13.30
C LEU A 90 -14.53 11.93 14.34
N LEU A 91 -13.28 12.22 14.73
CA LEU A 91 -12.97 13.25 15.73
C LEU A 91 -13.00 14.66 15.16
N ALA A 92 -12.64 14.82 13.89
CA ALA A 92 -12.57 16.13 13.24
C ALA A 92 -13.08 16.07 11.77
N PRO A 93 -14.37 15.76 11.54
CA PRO A 93 -14.91 15.60 10.19
C PRO A 93 -14.76 16.89 9.36
N GLN A 94 -14.84 18.06 9.98
CA GLN A 94 -14.65 19.34 9.32
C GLN A 94 -13.27 19.47 8.64
N VAL A 95 -12.23 18.85 9.19
CA VAL A 95 -10.88 18.87 8.59
C VAL A 95 -10.87 18.08 7.28
N PHE A 96 -11.50 16.90 7.25
CA PHE A 96 -11.58 16.08 6.04
C PHE A 96 -12.42 16.78 4.95
N PHE A 97 -13.59 17.33 5.32
CA PHE A 97 -14.48 17.98 4.35
C PHE A 97 -13.96 19.36 3.89
N ALA A 98 -13.03 19.96 4.63
CA ALA A 98 -12.34 21.18 4.18
C ALA A 98 -11.24 20.92 3.15
N LEU A 99 -10.79 19.65 2.96
CA LEU A 99 -9.79 19.29 1.97
C LEU A 99 -10.33 19.51 0.54
N PRO A 100 -9.47 19.87 -0.42
CA PRO A 100 -9.85 19.92 -1.83
C PRO A 100 -10.41 18.57 -2.31
N ALA A 101 -11.37 18.59 -3.22
CA ALA A 101 -12.02 17.40 -3.77
C ALA A 101 -11.01 16.38 -4.34
N LEU A 102 -9.91 16.87 -4.92
CA LEU A 102 -8.81 16.03 -5.40
C LEU A 102 -8.16 15.22 -4.28
N SER A 103 -7.93 15.84 -3.11
CA SER A 103 -7.34 15.18 -1.95
C SER A 103 -8.30 14.16 -1.34
N GLN A 104 -9.58 14.50 -1.23
CA GLN A 104 -10.61 13.57 -0.74
C GLN A 104 -10.71 12.36 -1.69
N GLY A 105 -10.83 12.60 -2.99
CA GLY A 105 -10.92 11.54 -4.01
C GLY A 105 -9.69 10.64 -4.05
N SER A 106 -8.49 11.21 -3.95
CA SER A 106 -7.25 10.43 -3.92
C SER A 106 -7.14 9.56 -2.67
N THR A 107 -7.57 10.06 -1.50
CA THR A 107 -7.61 9.29 -0.25
C THR A 107 -8.54 8.08 -0.36
N VAL A 108 -9.75 8.27 -0.88
CA VAL A 108 -10.71 7.19 -1.09
C VAL A 108 -10.17 6.16 -2.08
N LEU A 109 -9.63 6.63 -3.21
CA LEU A 109 -9.07 5.74 -4.24
C LEU A 109 -7.89 4.94 -3.69
N GLN A 110 -7.00 5.57 -2.93
CA GLN A 110 -5.86 4.90 -2.31
C GLN A 110 -6.32 3.83 -1.31
N PHE A 111 -7.31 4.13 -0.50
CA PHE A 111 -7.91 3.18 0.43
C PHE A 111 -8.51 1.97 -0.31
N LEU A 112 -9.24 2.19 -1.40
CA LEU A 112 -9.80 1.12 -2.22
C LEU A 112 -8.70 0.25 -2.85
N LEU A 113 -7.67 0.85 -3.44
CA LEU A 113 -6.55 0.11 -4.04
C LEU A 113 -5.83 -0.77 -3.01
N GLN A 114 -5.59 -0.26 -1.82
CA GLN A 114 -4.95 -0.99 -0.74
C GLN A 114 -5.83 -2.11 -0.19
N THR A 115 -7.15 -1.88 -0.07
CA THR A 115 -8.13 -2.90 0.33
C THR A 115 -8.15 -4.05 -0.67
N VAL A 116 -8.24 -3.74 -1.96
CA VAL A 116 -8.24 -4.75 -3.03
C VAL A 116 -6.93 -5.54 -3.02
N ALA A 117 -5.79 -4.85 -2.91
CA ALA A 117 -4.48 -5.51 -2.81
C ALA A 117 -4.42 -6.47 -1.62
N LEU A 118 -4.91 -6.03 -0.45
CA LEU A 118 -4.93 -6.84 0.77
C LEU A 118 -5.77 -8.11 0.57
N VAL A 119 -7.01 -7.97 0.09
CA VAL A 119 -7.90 -9.11 -0.17
C VAL A 119 -7.25 -10.10 -1.13
N LEU A 120 -6.67 -9.62 -2.23
CA LEU A 120 -6.03 -10.46 -3.23
C LEU A 120 -4.79 -11.21 -2.69
N MET A 121 -4.03 -10.60 -1.77
CA MET A 121 -2.88 -11.24 -1.13
C MET A 121 -3.26 -12.39 -0.19
N PHE A 122 -4.47 -12.37 0.38
CA PHE A 122 -4.95 -13.41 1.29
C PHE A 122 -5.83 -14.47 0.61
N THR A 123 -5.99 -14.43 -0.71
CA THR A 123 -6.65 -15.51 -1.45
C THR A 123 -5.88 -16.83 -1.34
N LYS A 124 -6.57 -17.96 -1.52
CA LYS A 124 -5.98 -19.31 -1.44
C LYS A 124 -4.78 -19.45 -2.40
N ALA A 125 -4.94 -19.02 -3.64
CA ALA A 125 -3.88 -19.08 -4.66
C ALA A 125 -2.63 -18.29 -4.26
N SER A 126 -2.81 -17.11 -3.67
CA SER A 126 -1.70 -16.28 -3.19
C SER A 126 -1.01 -16.92 -1.98
N ARG A 127 -1.78 -17.49 -1.04
CA ARG A 127 -1.22 -18.18 0.14
C ARG A 127 -0.39 -19.39 -0.23
N ASP A 128 -0.87 -20.20 -1.17
CA ASP A 128 -0.17 -21.40 -1.63
C ASP A 128 1.13 -21.03 -2.36
N TRP A 129 1.11 -19.96 -3.15
CA TRP A 129 2.31 -19.45 -3.82
C TRP A 129 3.39 -18.97 -2.84
N PHE A 130 3.03 -18.30 -1.73
CA PHE A 130 3.99 -17.92 -0.69
C PHE A 130 4.58 -19.15 0.02
N LYS A 131 3.79 -20.20 0.25
CA LYS A 131 4.26 -21.43 0.89
C LYS A 131 5.27 -22.19 0.02
N THR A 132 5.01 -22.32 -1.28
CA THR A 132 5.90 -23.02 -2.21
C THR A 132 7.25 -22.33 -2.39
N ARG A 133 7.33 -21.02 -2.17
CA ARG A 133 8.58 -20.25 -2.25
C ARG A 133 9.34 -20.14 -0.93
N ALA A 134 8.70 -20.44 0.19
CA ALA A 134 9.35 -20.44 1.51
C ALA A 134 10.17 -21.71 1.78
N VAL A 135 9.92 -22.80 1.06
CA VAL A 135 10.56 -24.11 1.27
C VAL A 135 12.04 -24.20 0.84
N PRO A 136 12.56 -23.49 -0.17
CA PRO A 136 13.94 -23.64 -0.61
C PRO A 136 15.01 -23.14 0.37
N GLU A 137 14.67 -22.23 1.29
CA GLU A 137 15.67 -21.69 2.25
C GLU A 137 15.96 -22.64 3.42
N ALA A 138 15.03 -23.54 3.77
CA ALA A 138 15.22 -24.49 4.87
C ALA A 138 16.03 -25.74 4.50
N SER A 139 16.16 -26.06 3.21
CA SER A 139 16.90 -27.24 2.71
C SER A 139 18.34 -26.92 2.26
N ALA A 140 18.77 -25.66 2.36
CA ALA A 140 20.13 -25.23 2.00
C ALA A 140 21.07 -25.09 3.22
N LEU A 141 20.60 -25.43 4.41
CA LEU A 141 21.40 -25.54 5.66
C LEU A 141 21.56 -26.99 6.09
#